data_a6b054a2d2466d61c552a247d57a21c1
#
_entry.id   a6b054a2d2466d61c552a247d57a21c1
#
_cell.length_a   1.000
_cell.length_b   1.000
_cell.length_c   1.000
_cell.angle_alpha   90.00
_cell.angle_beta   90.00
_cell.angle_gamma   90.00
#
_symmetry.space_group_name_H-M   'P 1'
#
loop_
_entity.id
_entity.type
_entity.pdbx_description
1 polymer ?
#
loop_
_entity_poly.entity_id
_entity_poly.type
_entity_poly.pdbx_seq_one_letter_code
_entity_poly.pdbx_strand_id
1 'polypeptide(L)'
;MTYKTLVFDFDGTIADTLGETRRIFNLIAPEYGIREVAAHELDGLRHLSLKELLDHLDIPKRRVPALISRGTGMMRGNITQLKVIDGMEKVLFEMRRHVRSFGILTSNTTANVDLFLRTHGLREQFDFISSTSKLTGKSKHLKAICKTFSLRPGEMLYIGD
;
A
#
# COMPACT_ATOMS: atom_id res chain seq x y z
N MET A 1 23.65 -10.48 9.52
CA MET A 1 22.48 -10.05 10.33
C MET A 1 21.29 -10.90 9.90
N THR A 2 20.59 -11.51 10.83
CA THR A 2 19.42 -12.33 10.49
C THR A 2 18.18 -11.54 10.91
N TYR A 3 17.37 -11.12 9.94
CA TYR A 3 16.09 -10.48 10.23
C TYR A 3 15.13 -11.49 10.86
N LYS A 4 14.41 -11.09 11.90
CA LYS A 4 13.40 -11.91 12.57
C LYS A 4 12.00 -11.64 12.06
N THR A 5 11.78 -10.45 11.50
CA THR A 5 10.49 -9.99 11.00
C THR A 5 10.65 -9.32 9.66
N LEU A 6 9.82 -9.70 8.70
CA LEU A 6 9.64 -8.96 7.45
C LEU A 6 8.28 -8.25 7.47
N VAL A 7 8.27 -7.02 7.03
CA VAL A 7 7.08 -6.20 6.92
C VAL A 7 7.01 -5.64 5.51
N PHE A 8 5.95 -5.97 4.79
CA PHE A 8 5.75 -5.55 3.40
C PHE A 8 4.81 -4.36 3.31
N ASP A 9 5.04 -3.50 2.34
CA ASP A 9 3.98 -2.66 1.82
C ASP A 9 2.97 -3.50 1.04
N PHE A 10 1.82 -2.95 0.78
CA PHE A 10 0.77 -3.64 0.03
C PHE A 10 0.66 -3.09 -1.40
N ASP A 11 0.32 -1.81 -1.52
CA ASP A 11 0.07 -1.14 -2.81
C ASP A 11 1.39 -1.00 -3.59
N GLY A 12 1.45 -1.54 -4.81
CA GLY A 12 2.66 -1.50 -5.65
C GLY A 12 3.78 -2.45 -5.20
N THR A 13 3.59 -3.23 -4.12
CA THR A 13 4.56 -4.21 -3.63
C THR A 13 4.00 -5.63 -3.68
N ILE A 14 2.85 -5.90 -3.06
CA ILE A 14 2.17 -7.19 -3.13
C ILE A 14 1.09 -7.16 -4.20
N ALA A 15 0.24 -6.14 -4.20
CA ALA A 15 -0.85 -5.97 -5.15
C ALA A 15 -0.47 -4.95 -6.25
N ASP A 16 -0.76 -5.29 -7.50
CA ASP A 16 -0.63 -4.37 -8.63
C ASP A 16 -1.80 -3.37 -8.62
N THR A 17 -1.67 -2.36 -7.78
CA THR A 17 -2.70 -1.34 -7.57
C THR A 17 -2.51 -0.08 -8.41
N LEU A 18 -1.36 0.09 -9.08
CA LEU A 18 -1.00 1.35 -9.72
C LEU A 18 -1.96 1.73 -10.86
N GLY A 19 -2.21 0.79 -11.76
CA GLY A 19 -3.14 0.99 -12.88
C GLY A 19 -4.56 1.29 -12.42
N GLU A 20 -5.04 0.55 -11.41
CA GLU A 20 -6.37 0.74 -10.85
C GLU A 20 -6.49 2.06 -10.08
N THR A 21 -5.46 2.45 -9.33
CA THR A 21 -5.41 3.76 -8.65
C THR A 21 -5.54 4.89 -9.65
N ARG A 22 -4.81 4.83 -10.77
CA ARG A 22 -4.94 5.82 -11.86
C ARG A 22 -6.35 5.82 -12.46
N ARG A 23 -6.90 4.63 -12.76
CA ARG A 23 -8.24 4.51 -13.33
C ARG A 23 -9.29 5.15 -12.41
N ILE A 24 -9.24 4.84 -11.13
CA ILE A 24 -10.15 5.40 -10.12
C ILE A 24 -9.96 6.92 -10.02
N PHE A 25 -8.70 7.38 -9.94
CA PHE A 25 -8.41 8.81 -9.92
C PHE A 25 -9.02 9.54 -11.11
N ASN A 26 -8.81 9.05 -12.33
CA ASN A 26 -9.34 9.66 -13.55
C ASN A 26 -10.87 9.64 -13.63
N LEU A 27 -11.54 8.69 -12.98
CA LEU A 27 -13.01 8.71 -12.87
C LEU A 27 -13.54 9.82 -11.96
N ILE A 28 -12.80 10.14 -10.88
CA ILE A 28 -13.28 11.11 -9.89
C ILE A 28 -12.69 12.51 -10.08
N ALA A 29 -11.51 12.64 -10.67
CA ALA A 29 -10.79 13.91 -10.82
C ALA A 29 -11.59 15.00 -11.54
N PRO A 30 -12.31 14.72 -12.67
CA PRO A 30 -13.10 15.71 -13.38
C PRO A 30 -14.20 16.35 -12.53
N GLU A 31 -14.82 15.60 -11.62
CA GLU A 31 -15.85 16.13 -10.71
C GLU A 31 -15.30 17.21 -9.75
N TYR A 32 -13.99 17.21 -9.56
CA TYR A 32 -13.28 18.19 -8.74
C TYR A 32 -12.53 19.24 -9.56
N GLY A 33 -12.72 19.24 -10.90
CA GLY A 33 -11.99 20.13 -11.80
C GLY A 33 -10.48 19.85 -11.81
N ILE A 34 -10.09 18.60 -11.58
CA ILE A 34 -8.69 18.14 -11.61
C ILE A 34 -8.48 17.40 -12.92
N ARG A 35 -7.31 17.59 -13.54
CA ARG A 35 -6.96 16.91 -14.79
C ARG A 35 -6.77 15.40 -14.59
N GLU A 36 -7.00 14.65 -15.62
CA GLU A 36 -6.64 13.24 -15.67
C GLU A 36 -5.13 13.03 -15.74
N VAL A 37 -4.70 11.85 -15.29
CA VAL A 37 -3.31 11.37 -15.36
C VAL A 37 -3.17 10.38 -16.49
N ALA A 38 -2.29 10.65 -17.45
CA ALA A 38 -2.00 9.74 -18.54
C ALA A 38 -1.14 8.55 -18.07
N ALA A 39 -1.21 7.42 -18.79
CA ALA A 39 -0.49 6.20 -18.38
C ALA A 39 1.04 6.41 -18.33
N HIS A 40 1.58 7.19 -19.26
CA HIS A 40 3.02 7.46 -19.33
C HIS A 40 3.54 8.38 -18.21
N GLU A 41 2.65 9.07 -17.48
CA GLU A 41 3.05 9.92 -16.35
C GLU A 41 3.29 9.13 -15.05
N LEU A 42 2.74 7.90 -14.98
CA LEU A 42 2.73 7.12 -13.72
C LEU A 42 4.11 6.92 -13.12
N ASP A 43 5.10 6.57 -13.93
CA ASP A 43 6.46 6.31 -13.44
C ASP A 43 7.09 7.57 -12.83
N GLY A 44 6.85 8.73 -13.42
CA GLY A 44 7.29 10.01 -12.85
C GLY A 44 6.58 10.36 -11.54
N LEU A 45 5.28 10.08 -11.47
CA LEU A 45 4.46 10.42 -10.29
C LEU A 45 4.73 9.54 -9.08
N ARG A 46 5.19 8.30 -9.26
CA ARG A 46 5.51 7.36 -8.17
C ARG A 46 6.57 7.90 -7.20
N HIS A 47 7.51 8.68 -7.71
CA HIS A 47 8.63 9.19 -6.94
C HIS A 47 8.35 10.51 -6.22
N LEU A 48 7.19 11.11 -6.47
CA LEU A 48 6.80 12.36 -5.86
C LEU A 48 6.29 12.16 -4.44
N SER A 49 6.68 13.05 -3.54
CA SER A 49 6.01 13.18 -2.24
C SER A 49 4.55 13.59 -2.44
N LEU A 50 3.70 13.34 -1.44
CA LEU A 50 2.30 13.78 -1.49
C LEU A 50 2.17 15.28 -1.82
N LYS A 51 3.04 16.12 -1.26
CA LYS A 51 3.02 17.57 -1.52
C LYS A 51 3.31 17.84 -3.00
N GLU A 52 4.40 17.27 -3.53
CA GLU A 52 4.78 17.45 -4.93
C GLU A 52 3.71 16.92 -5.88
N LEU A 53 3.09 15.79 -5.56
CA LEU A 53 1.99 15.23 -6.34
C LEU A 53 0.78 16.18 -6.37
N LEU A 54 0.40 16.75 -5.23
CA LEU A 54 -0.71 17.71 -5.14
C LEU A 54 -0.41 18.98 -5.94
N ASP A 55 0.81 19.48 -5.84
CA ASP A 55 1.26 20.69 -6.56
C ASP A 55 1.33 20.39 -8.08
N HIS A 56 1.83 19.20 -8.48
CA HIS A 56 1.93 18.80 -9.89
C HIS A 56 0.56 18.63 -10.59
N LEU A 57 -0.44 18.16 -9.84
CA LEU A 57 -1.80 17.92 -10.36
C LEU A 57 -2.77 19.07 -10.04
N ASP A 58 -2.27 20.19 -9.51
CA ASP A 58 -3.07 21.36 -9.09
C ASP A 58 -4.23 20.98 -8.14
N ILE A 59 -4.00 20.02 -7.23
CA ILE A 59 -5.03 19.52 -6.32
C ILE A 59 -5.11 20.41 -5.08
N PRO A 60 -6.23 21.14 -4.87
CA PRO A 60 -6.41 21.91 -3.65
C PRO A 60 -6.43 21.02 -2.40
N LYS A 61 -5.61 21.34 -1.40
CA LYS A 61 -5.48 20.54 -0.16
C LYS A 61 -6.82 20.24 0.50
N ARG A 62 -7.79 21.16 0.43
CA ARG A 62 -9.16 20.98 0.97
C ARG A 62 -9.94 19.84 0.32
N ARG A 63 -9.58 19.43 -0.91
CA ARG A 63 -10.26 18.35 -1.65
C ARG A 63 -9.66 16.96 -1.37
N VAL A 64 -8.46 16.91 -0.83
CA VAL A 64 -7.72 15.67 -0.58
C VAL A 64 -8.50 14.67 0.28
N PRO A 65 -9.14 15.06 1.42
CA PRO A 65 -9.91 14.09 2.22
C PRO A 65 -11.06 13.44 1.44
N ALA A 66 -11.79 14.23 0.64
CA ALA A 66 -12.89 13.72 -0.18
C ALA A 66 -12.40 12.77 -1.29
N LEU A 67 -11.32 13.13 -1.97
CA LEU A 67 -10.68 12.29 -2.99
C LEU A 67 -10.21 10.96 -2.40
N ILE A 68 -9.53 10.99 -1.26
CA ILE A 68 -9.05 9.77 -0.57
C ILE A 68 -10.23 8.89 -0.17
N SER A 69 -11.25 9.46 0.47
CA SER A 69 -12.42 8.70 0.92
C SER A 69 -13.14 8.01 -0.25
N ARG A 70 -13.38 8.76 -1.33
CA ARG A 70 -14.07 8.23 -2.50
C ARG A 70 -13.22 7.19 -3.24
N GLY A 71 -11.93 7.49 -3.45
CA GLY A 71 -11.00 6.56 -4.09
C GLY A 71 -10.86 5.23 -3.32
N THR A 72 -10.79 5.30 -1.98
CA THR A 72 -10.73 4.11 -1.13
C THR A 72 -12.01 3.27 -1.23
N GLY A 73 -13.18 3.93 -1.27
CA GLY A 73 -14.47 3.24 -1.46
C GLY A 73 -14.55 2.50 -2.80
N MET A 74 -14.11 3.14 -3.89
CA MET A 74 -14.08 2.51 -5.22
C MET A 74 -13.06 1.38 -5.30
N MET A 75 -11.87 1.57 -4.71
CA MET A 75 -10.83 0.52 -4.65
C MET A 75 -11.37 -0.74 -3.97
N ARG A 76 -12.15 -0.58 -2.90
CA ARG A 76 -12.78 -1.72 -2.21
C ARG A 76 -13.66 -2.55 -3.14
N GLY A 77 -14.41 -1.91 -4.03
CA GLY A 77 -15.28 -2.62 -4.99
C GLY A 77 -14.50 -3.46 -6.01
N ASN A 78 -13.24 -3.11 -6.28
CA ASN A 78 -12.40 -3.74 -7.30
C ASN A 78 -11.24 -4.56 -6.74
N ILE A 79 -11.08 -4.61 -5.42
CA ILE A 79 -9.90 -5.20 -4.76
C ILE A 79 -9.69 -6.67 -5.13
N THR A 80 -10.76 -7.43 -5.34
CA THR A 80 -10.72 -8.85 -5.71
C THR A 80 -10.32 -9.11 -7.16
N GLN A 81 -10.33 -8.08 -8.00
CA GLN A 81 -9.93 -8.15 -9.41
C GLN A 81 -8.48 -7.75 -9.64
N LEU A 82 -7.84 -7.17 -8.63
CA LEU A 82 -6.42 -6.82 -8.71
C LEU A 82 -5.57 -8.08 -8.74
N LYS A 83 -4.44 -8.00 -9.43
CA LYS A 83 -3.46 -9.08 -9.50
C LYS A 83 -2.41 -8.94 -8.41
N VAL A 84 -1.85 -10.07 -8.00
CA VAL A 84 -0.59 -10.07 -7.27
C VAL A 84 0.52 -9.69 -8.25
N ILE A 85 1.50 -8.92 -7.80
CA ILE A 85 2.68 -8.59 -8.62
C ILE A 85 3.41 -9.87 -9.01
N ASP A 86 3.79 -9.96 -10.27
CA ASP A 86 4.42 -11.14 -10.85
C ASP A 86 5.62 -11.63 -10.02
N GLY A 87 5.59 -12.90 -9.67
CA GLY A 87 6.62 -13.55 -8.86
C GLY A 87 6.52 -13.31 -7.35
N MET A 88 5.68 -12.37 -6.89
CA MET A 88 5.57 -12.01 -5.47
C MET A 88 5.04 -13.18 -4.63
N GLU A 89 4.09 -13.97 -5.13
CA GLU A 89 3.59 -15.16 -4.42
C GLU A 89 4.72 -16.10 -4.02
N LYS A 90 5.59 -16.44 -4.98
CA LYS A 90 6.76 -17.30 -4.75
C LYS A 90 7.69 -16.68 -3.70
N VAL A 91 7.95 -15.38 -3.78
CA VAL A 91 8.80 -14.67 -2.82
C VAL A 91 8.20 -14.71 -1.41
N LEU A 92 6.90 -14.46 -1.27
CA LEU A 92 6.21 -14.50 0.02
C LEU A 92 6.30 -15.88 0.67
N PHE A 93 6.01 -16.96 -0.08
CA PHE A 93 6.10 -18.33 0.43
C PHE A 93 7.53 -18.70 0.83
N GLU A 94 8.53 -18.31 0.05
CA GLU A 94 9.93 -18.59 0.36
C GLU A 94 10.40 -17.79 1.58
N MET A 95 10.17 -16.49 1.61
CA MET A 95 10.63 -15.64 2.70
C MET A 95 9.96 -15.98 4.04
N ARG A 96 8.70 -16.41 4.03
CA ARG A 96 7.98 -16.82 5.23
C ARG A 96 8.71 -17.91 6.04
N ARG A 97 9.43 -18.80 5.37
CA ARG A 97 10.18 -19.90 5.99
C ARG A 97 11.42 -19.44 6.75
N HIS A 98 11.92 -18.26 6.45
CA HIS A 98 13.20 -17.76 6.97
C HIS A 98 13.04 -16.77 8.12
N VAL A 99 11.81 -16.39 8.47
CA VAL A 99 11.56 -15.38 9.51
C VAL A 99 10.52 -15.84 10.52
N ARG A 100 10.60 -15.25 11.71
CA ARG A 100 9.70 -15.56 12.83
C ARG A 100 8.33 -14.92 12.66
N SER A 101 8.30 -13.69 12.13
CA SER A 101 7.07 -12.91 11.95
C SER A 101 7.03 -12.29 10.56
N PHE A 102 5.83 -12.23 9.99
CA PHE A 102 5.58 -11.77 8.64
C PHE A 102 4.35 -10.86 8.63
N GLY A 103 4.49 -9.64 8.21
CA GLY A 103 3.39 -8.68 8.31
C GLY A 103 3.28 -7.71 7.15
N ILE A 104 2.19 -6.97 7.16
CA ILE A 104 1.91 -5.89 6.21
C ILE A 104 1.76 -4.58 6.97
N LEU A 105 2.37 -3.53 6.45
CA LEU A 105 2.17 -2.15 6.87
C LEU A 105 1.81 -1.31 5.66
N THR A 106 0.57 -0.85 5.58
CA THR A 106 0.01 -0.19 4.41
C THR A 106 -0.75 1.08 4.75
N SER A 107 -0.91 1.97 3.78
CA SER A 107 -1.85 3.09 3.85
C SER A 107 -3.27 2.72 3.39
N ASN A 108 -3.48 1.50 2.90
CA ASN A 108 -4.79 0.97 2.55
C ASN A 108 -5.55 0.50 3.81
N THR A 109 -6.84 0.20 3.70
CA THR A 109 -7.60 -0.33 4.83
C THR A 109 -7.27 -1.79 5.08
N THR A 110 -7.25 -2.21 6.35
CA THR A 110 -7.04 -3.62 6.70
C THR A 110 -8.08 -4.54 6.07
N ALA A 111 -9.32 -4.07 5.92
CA ALA A 111 -10.40 -4.84 5.29
C ALA A 111 -10.15 -5.10 3.81
N ASN A 112 -9.65 -4.12 3.06
CA ASN A 112 -9.29 -4.30 1.65
C ASN A 112 -8.13 -5.29 1.48
N VAL A 113 -7.10 -5.13 2.31
CA VAL A 113 -5.92 -6.00 2.28
C VAL A 113 -6.29 -7.44 2.65
N ASP A 114 -7.07 -7.64 3.72
CA ASP A 114 -7.53 -8.97 4.13
C ASP A 114 -8.35 -9.65 3.03
N LEU A 115 -9.28 -8.91 2.41
CA LEU A 115 -10.09 -9.41 1.30
C LEU A 115 -9.22 -9.83 0.10
N PHE A 116 -8.27 -8.99 -0.31
CA PHE A 116 -7.33 -9.31 -1.38
C PHE A 116 -6.53 -10.57 -1.07
N LEU A 117 -5.92 -10.64 0.11
CA LEU A 117 -5.10 -11.78 0.51
C LEU A 117 -5.89 -13.08 0.57
N ARG A 118 -7.14 -13.05 1.03
CA ARG A 118 -8.03 -14.22 1.01
C ARG A 118 -8.37 -14.65 -0.41
N THR A 119 -8.67 -13.69 -1.28
CA THR A 119 -9.00 -13.96 -2.69
C THR A 119 -7.85 -14.69 -3.40
N HIS A 120 -6.60 -14.35 -3.05
CA HIS A 120 -5.40 -14.93 -3.66
C HIS A 120 -4.76 -16.07 -2.83
N GLY A 121 -5.41 -16.54 -1.75
CA GLY A 121 -4.89 -17.62 -0.90
C GLY A 121 -3.61 -17.27 -0.12
N LEU A 122 -3.34 -15.97 0.08
CA LEU A 122 -2.12 -15.48 0.72
C LEU A 122 -2.31 -15.09 2.19
N ARG A 123 -3.54 -15.04 2.70
CA ARG A 123 -3.83 -14.51 4.04
C ARG A 123 -3.05 -15.21 5.14
N GLU A 124 -2.92 -16.51 5.06
CA GLU A 124 -2.28 -17.35 6.07
C GLU A 124 -0.74 -17.17 6.13
N GLN A 125 -0.16 -16.49 5.15
CA GLN A 125 1.27 -16.14 5.19
C GLN A 125 1.58 -15.04 6.21
N PHE A 126 0.58 -14.21 6.57
CA PHE A 126 0.79 -13.00 7.35
C PHE A 126 0.24 -13.14 8.79
N ASP A 127 1.10 -12.87 9.76
CA ASP A 127 0.75 -12.85 11.18
C ASP A 127 -0.08 -11.61 11.54
N PHE A 128 0.17 -10.48 10.85
CA PHE A 128 -0.55 -9.23 11.10
C PHE A 128 -0.67 -8.35 9.84
N ILE A 129 -1.71 -7.51 9.85
CA ILE A 129 -1.92 -6.42 8.91
C ILE A 129 -2.09 -5.14 9.72
N SER A 130 -1.23 -4.15 9.49
CA SER A 130 -1.28 -2.84 10.14
C SER A 130 -1.58 -1.77 9.10
N SER A 131 -2.61 -0.95 9.37
CA SER A 131 -2.96 0.18 8.53
C SER A 131 -2.48 1.48 9.15
N THR A 132 -1.98 2.38 8.31
CA THR A 132 -1.57 3.72 8.70
C THR A 132 -2.38 4.75 7.92
N SER A 133 -2.49 5.97 8.45
CA SER A 133 -2.98 7.10 7.67
C SER A 133 -1.93 7.48 6.61
N LYS A 134 -2.38 7.77 5.39
CA LYS A 134 -1.53 8.36 4.33
C LYS A 134 -0.81 9.65 4.77
N LEU A 135 -1.34 10.32 5.80
CA LEU A 135 -0.83 11.60 6.30
C LEU A 135 0.22 11.47 7.40
N THR A 136 0.27 10.36 8.13
CA THR A 136 1.13 10.20 9.33
C THR A 136 2.47 9.51 9.06
N GLY A 137 2.66 8.95 7.88
CA GLY A 137 3.87 8.21 7.51
C GLY A 137 4.04 6.87 8.23
N LYS A 138 4.88 6.00 7.68
CA LYS A 138 5.07 4.61 8.14
C LYS A 138 6.02 4.49 9.34
N SER A 139 6.95 5.44 9.52
CA SER A 139 8.02 5.35 10.53
C SER A 139 7.52 5.14 11.96
N LYS A 140 6.47 5.88 12.36
CA LYS A 140 5.87 5.74 13.70
C LYS A 140 5.27 4.34 13.90
N HIS A 141 4.62 3.80 12.88
CA HIS A 141 4.01 2.47 12.93
C HIS A 141 5.04 1.35 12.94
N LEU A 142 6.15 1.48 12.18
CA LEU A 142 7.26 0.53 12.24
C LEU A 142 7.87 0.46 13.64
N LYS A 143 8.05 1.61 14.31
CA LYS A 143 8.48 1.64 15.72
C LYS A 143 7.50 0.94 16.67
N ALA A 144 6.19 1.11 16.44
CA ALA A 144 5.16 0.43 17.22
C ALA A 144 5.19 -1.08 17.01
N ILE A 145 5.38 -1.55 15.77
CA ILE A 145 5.54 -2.97 15.44
C ILE A 145 6.77 -3.55 16.16
N CYS A 146 7.92 -2.86 16.12
CA CYS A 146 9.11 -3.28 16.87
C CYS A 146 8.80 -3.46 18.36
N LYS A 147 8.07 -2.53 18.96
CA LYS A 147 7.69 -2.62 20.37
C LYS A 147 6.76 -3.79 20.65
N THR A 148 5.72 -3.98 19.82
CA THR A 148 4.74 -5.07 19.98
C THR A 148 5.39 -6.45 19.90
N PHE A 149 6.34 -6.64 19.00
CA PHE A 149 7.03 -7.92 18.79
C PHE A 149 8.36 -8.02 19.55
N SER A 150 8.66 -7.06 20.43
CA SER A 150 9.92 -7.01 21.22
C SER A 150 11.17 -7.12 20.33
N LEU A 151 11.17 -6.41 19.19
CA LEU A 151 12.25 -6.42 18.22
C LEU A 151 13.19 -5.23 18.41
N ARG A 152 14.47 -5.47 18.20
CA ARG A 152 15.42 -4.38 17.95
C ARG A 152 15.24 -3.88 16.52
N PRO A 153 15.47 -2.59 16.24
CA PRO A 153 15.31 -2.03 14.88
C PRO A 153 16.02 -2.80 13.78
N GLY A 154 17.24 -3.30 14.05
CA GLY A 154 18.00 -4.11 13.10
C GLY A 154 17.50 -5.56 12.90
N GLU A 155 16.46 -5.99 13.59
CA GLU A 155 15.87 -7.32 13.46
C GLU A 155 14.61 -7.33 12.57
N MET A 156 14.17 -6.16 12.12
CA MET A 156 13.03 -5.99 11.22
C MET A 156 13.50 -5.38 9.89
N LEU A 157 13.02 -5.94 8.79
CA LEU A 157 13.20 -5.38 7.45
C LEU A 157 11.82 -4.97 6.91
N TYR A 158 11.71 -3.72 6.47
CA TYR A 158 10.56 -3.22 5.72
C TYR A 158 10.86 -3.27 4.23
N ILE A 159 9.93 -3.79 3.46
CA ILE A 159 10.03 -3.98 1.99
C ILE A 159 8.87 -3.23 1.36
N GLY A 160 9.18 -2.25 0.50
CA GLY A 160 8.19 -1.44 -0.21
C GLY A 160 8.87 -0.49 -1.18
N ASP A 161 8.08 0.15 -2.01
CA ASP A 161 8.52 1.18 -2.96
C ASP A 161 8.62 2.57 -2.31
#